data_0798e75c269852d3fedc514476b39c4c
#
_entry.id   0798e75c269852d3fedc514476b39c4c
#
_cell.length_a   1.000
_cell.length_b   1.000
_cell.length_c   1.000
_cell.angle_alpha   90.00
_cell.angle_beta   90.00
_cell.angle_gamma   90.00
#
_symmetry.space_group_name_H-M   'P 1'
#
loop_
_entity.id
_entity.type
_entity.pdbx_description
1 polymer ?
#
loop_
_entity_poly.entity_id
_entity_poly.type
_entity_poly.pdbx_seq_one_letter_code
_entity_poly.pdbx_strand_id
1 'polypeptide(L)'
;MSKGLAGLWLVLIVVMVSACGAPQFTYVANSDGHAFFKVPGGWHKISDAALAKALRGGSGGSGQPTGVWSVGYDGSSAPSASHIFGSGAQKPFAFALTEPLSSTASASMSYNQLRDIFLPVTSATRQGAKTSGFPLTGFRLLRDTVLTPGQGVHGVRVTFNYTFPNGSTDTFDQVAFTNADNTEIYLLVLHCTATCYQHHSSEIDTVIQSFTVRSN
;
A
#
# COMPACT_ATOMS: atom_id res chain seq x y z
N MET A 1 -12.15 74.53 36.41
CA MET A 1 -12.44 74.10 34.99
C MET A 1 -11.39 73.08 34.60
N SER A 2 -11.66 71.79 34.71
CA SER A 2 -10.77 70.76 34.20
C SER A 2 -11.60 69.65 33.56
N LYS A 3 -11.39 69.45 32.27
CA LYS A 3 -12.11 68.47 31.43
C LYS A 3 -11.39 67.13 31.56
N GLY A 4 -12.10 66.11 32.08
CA GLY A 4 -11.63 64.75 32.10
C GLY A 4 -11.68 64.11 30.71
N LEU A 5 -10.55 63.52 30.26
CA LEU A 5 -10.49 62.63 29.10
C LEU A 5 -10.81 61.21 29.58
N ALA A 6 -11.94 60.70 29.13
CA ALA A 6 -12.30 59.27 29.25
C ALA A 6 -11.56 58.51 28.17
N GLY A 7 -10.57 57.73 28.58
CA GLY A 7 -9.84 56.81 27.68
C GLY A 7 -10.66 55.55 27.41
N LEU A 8 -11.06 55.39 26.13
CA LEU A 8 -11.75 54.21 25.62
C LEU A 8 -10.71 53.10 25.39
N TRP A 9 -10.63 52.09 26.25
CA TRP A 9 -9.83 50.91 26.04
C TRP A 9 -10.59 49.95 25.11
N LEU A 10 -10.18 49.90 23.85
CA LEU A 10 -10.67 48.94 22.90
C LEU A 10 -9.95 47.60 23.14
N VAL A 11 -10.62 46.67 23.81
CA VAL A 11 -10.11 45.29 23.99
C VAL A 11 -10.30 44.53 22.68
N LEU A 12 -9.24 44.34 21.93
CA LEU A 12 -9.19 43.54 20.73
C LEU A 12 -9.15 42.06 21.13
N ILE A 13 -10.29 41.38 21.18
CA ILE A 13 -10.37 39.93 21.38
C ILE A 13 -9.97 39.26 20.07
N VAL A 14 -8.71 38.79 20.03
CA VAL A 14 -8.23 37.90 18.94
C VAL A 14 -8.82 36.52 19.19
N VAL A 15 -9.90 36.19 18.50
CA VAL A 15 -10.43 34.82 18.48
C VAL A 15 -9.47 33.97 17.65
N MET A 16 -8.60 33.22 18.30
CA MET A 16 -7.82 32.16 17.66
C MET A 16 -8.78 31.02 17.28
N VAL A 17 -9.27 31.05 16.06
CA VAL A 17 -9.96 29.91 15.46
C VAL A 17 -8.89 28.83 15.24
N SER A 18 -8.80 27.89 16.16
CA SER A 18 -8.04 26.66 15.96
C SER A 18 -8.74 25.91 14.85
N ALA A 19 -8.25 26.07 13.62
CA ALA A 19 -8.67 25.22 12.50
C ALA A 19 -8.19 23.80 12.85
N CYS A 20 -9.09 22.94 13.36
CA CYS A 20 -8.90 21.49 13.38
C CYS A 20 -8.87 21.04 11.92
N GLY A 21 -7.70 21.13 11.28
CA GLY A 21 -7.47 20.55 9.97
C GLY A 21 -7.70 19.03 10.06
N ALA A 22 -8.30 18.44 9.02
CA ALA A 22 -8.38 17.00 8.90
C ALA A 22 -6.97 16.38 9.08
N PRO A 23 -6.86 15.20 9.71
CA PRO A 23 -5.55 14.59 9.94
C PRO A 23 -4.84 14.37 8.61
N GLN A 24 -3.57 14.74 8.56
CA GLN A 24 -2.75 14.61 7.35
C GLN A 24 -2.60 13.15 6.90
N PHE A 25 -2.64 12.20 7.85
CA PHE A 25 -2.49 10.78 7.61
C PHE A 25 -3.51 9.96 8.39
N THR A 26 -3.93 8.83 7.79
CA THR A 26 -4.61 7.73 8.47
C THR A 26 -3.58 6.64 8.77
N TYR A 27 -3.48 6.25 10.06
CA TYR A 27 -2.59 5.18 10.51
C TYR A 27 -3.32 3.86 10.45
N VAL A 28 -2.67 2.85 9.88
CA VAL A 28 -3.20 1.51 9.64
C VAL A 28 -2.34 0.49 10.36
N ALA A 29 -2.98 -0.46 11.03
CA ALA A 29 -2.32 -1.63 11.61
C ALA A 29 -3.11 -2.89 11.24
N ASN A 30 -2.42 -4.04 11.12
CA ASN A 30 -3.11 -5.32 11.03
C ASN A 30 -3.73 -5.71 12.38
N SER A 31 -4.61 -6.74 12.37
CA SER A 31 -5.37 -7.17 13.57
C SER A 31 -4.48 -7.50 14.76
N ASP A 32 -3.31 -8.06 14.50
CA ASP A 32 -2.38 -8.54 15.54
C ASP A 32 -1.35 -7.49 15.95
N GLY A 33 -1.38 -6.30 15.29
CA GLY A 33 -0.52 -5.18 15.64
C GLY A 33 0.96 -5.37 15.28
N HIS A 34 1.27 -6.20 14.28
CA HIS A 34 2.65 -6.46 13.85
C HIS A 34 3.04 -5.66 12.61
N ALA A 35 2.10 -5.33 11.72
CA ALA A 35 2.33 -4.52 10.53
C ALA A 35 1.67 -3.15 10.66
N PHE A 36 2.42 -2.10 10.33
CA PHE A 36 1.96 -0.71 10.45
C PHE A 36 2.34 0.07 9.20
N PHE A 37 1.46 0.92 8.74
CA PHE A 37 1.77 1.94 7.73
C PHE A 37 0.81 3.12 7.86
N LYS A 38 1.05 4.20 7.11
CA LYS A 38 0.14 5.34 7.04
C LYS A 38 -0.18 5.65 5.58
N VAL A 39 -1.41 6.12 5.36
CA VAL A 39 -1.84 6.65 4.08
C VAL A 39 -2.28 8.10 4.22
N PRO A 40 -2.25 8.94 3.19
CA PRO A 40 -2.80 10.29 3.23
C PRO A 40 -4.25 10.30 3.72
N GLY A 41 -4.62 11.26 4.56
CA GLY A 41 -5.95 11.35 5.16
C GLY A 41 -7.10 11.51 4.16
N GLY A 42 -6.79 11.95 2.93
CA GLY A 42 -7.75 12.03 1.84
C GLY A 42 -7.99 10.72 1.06
N TRP A 43 -7.29 9.63 1.38
CA TRP A 43 -7.52 8.35 0.73
C TRP A 43 -8.69 7.61 1.38
N HIS A 44 -9.44 6.89 0.58
CA HIS A 44 -10.66 6.20 1.00
C HIS A 44 -10.39 4.71 1.25
N LYS A 45 -10.73 4.24 2.45
CA LYS A 45 -10.69 2.79 2.74
C LYS A 45 -11.71 2.06 1.86
N ILE A 46 -11.27 1.00 1.19
CA ILE A 46 -12.15 0.06 0.50
C ILE A 46 -12.83 -0.84 1.54
N SER A 47 -14.13 -1.09 1.37
CA SER A 47 -14.83 -1.99 2.28
C SER A 47 -14.27 -3.41 2.20
N ASP A 48 -14.20 -4.09 3.36
CA ASP A 48 -13.60 -5.43 3.45
C ASP A 48 -14.33 -6.44 2.53
N ALA A 49 -15.66 -6.31 2.38
CA ALA A 49 -16.44 -7.14 1.48
C ALA A 49 -16.10 -6.90 -0.01
N ALA A 50 -15.91 -5.64 -0.42
CA ALA A 50 -15.54 -5.30 -1.80
C ALA A 50 -14.11 -5.76 -2.11
N LEU A 51 -13.19 -5.58 -1.15
CA LEU A 51 -11.80 -6.03 -1.27
C LEU A 51 -11.72 -7.55 -1.39
N ALA A 52 -12.40 -8.27 -0.49
CA ALA A 52 -12.46 -9.73 -0.53
C ALA A 52 -13.07 -10.27 -1.83
N LYS A 53 -14.08 -9.60 -2.40
CA LYS A 53 -14.63 -9.95 -3.71
C LYS A 53 -13.61 -9.74 -4.84
N ALA A 54 -12.87 -8.63 -4.84
CA ALA A 54 -11.85 -8.35 -5.85
C ALA A 54 -10.70 -9.36 -5.81
N LEU A 55 -10.22 -9.71 -4.62
CA LEU A 55 -9.14 -10.69 -4.41
C LEU A 55 -9.52 -12.10 -4.90
N ARG A 56 -10.80 -12.47 -4.84
CA ARG A 56 -11.30 -13.76 -5.34
C ARG A 56 -11.57 -13.80 -6.85
N GLY A 57 -11.29 -12.73 -7.58
CA GLY A 57 -11.57 -12.65 -9.01
C GLY A 57 -13.07 -12.78 -9.34
N GLY A 58 -13.96 -12.45 -8.40
CA GLY A 58 -15.40 -12.57 -8.56
C GLY A 58 -15.95 -13.99 -8.33
N SER A 59 -15.14 -14.99 -8.02
CA SER A 59 -15.56 -16.34 -7.66
C SER A 59 -16.31 -16.35 -6.32
N GLY A 60 -17.48 -16.99 -6.29
CA GLY A 60 -18.46 -16.90 -5.18
C GLY A 60 -18.12 -17.66 -3.89
N GLY A 61 -16.87 -17.79 -3.52
CA GLY A 61 -16.46 -18.37 -2.23
C GLY A 61 -16.77 -17.43 -1.05
N SER A 62 -17.44 -17.92 -0.02
CA SER A 62 -17.68 -17.21 1.21
C SER A 62 -16.50 -17.39 2.17
N GLY A 63 -15.81 -16.29 2.51
CA GLY A 63 -14.79 -16.26 3.56
C GLY A 63 -13.39 -15.91 3.07
N GLN A 64 -12.71 -15.09 3.85
CA GLN A 64 -11.27 -14.88 3.76
C GLN A 64 -10.59 -16.10 4.39
N PRO A 65 -9.44 -16.58 3.86
CA PRO A 65 -8.70 -17.65 4.53
C PRO A 65 -8.42 -17.29 5.99
N THR A 66 -8.47 -18.27 6.87
CA THR A 66 -8.22 -18.06 8.30
C THR A 66 -6.83 -17.47 8.53
N GLY A 67 -6.74 -16.41 9.34
CA GLY A 67 -5.47 -15.74 9.65
C GLY A 67 -4.98 -14.73 8.60
N VAL A 68 -5.68 -14.58 7.47
CA VAL A 68 -5.32 -13.56 6.48
C VAL A 68 -5.97 -12.23 6.83
N TRP A 69 -5.16 -11.18 6.93
CA TRP A 69 -5.63 -9.82 7.02
C TRP A 69 -5.31 -9.07 5.73
N SER A 70 -6.25 -8.26 5.26
CA SER A 70 -6.00 -7.39 4.11
C SER A 70 -6.76 -6.08 4.22
N VAL A 71 -6.21 -5.02 3.62
CA VAL A 71 -6.84 -3.71 3.54
C VAL A 71 -6.47 -3.01 2.23
N GLY A 72 -7.39 -2.25 1.69
CA GLY A 72 -7.17 -1.41 0.51
C GLY A 72 -7.51 0.05 0.79
N TYR A 73 -6.73 0.96 0.23
CA TYR A 73 -6.98 2.39 0.22
C TYR A 73 -6.83 2.94 -1.19
N ASP A 74 -7.73 3.82 -1.58
CA ASP A 74 -7.78 4.40 -2.91
C ASP A 74 -7.72 5.93 -2.83
N GLY A 75 -6.77 6.53 -3.49
CA GLY A 75 -6.63 7.99 -3.61
C GLY A 75 -7.62 8.65 -4.58
N SER A 76 -8.45 7.85 -5.26
CA SER A 76 -9.47 8.33 -6.18
C SER A 76 -10.68 8.93 -5.45
N SER A 77 -11.32 9.94 -6.05
CA SER A 77 -12.62 10.46 -5.60
C SER A 77 -13.78 9.46 -5.82
N ALA A 78 -13.56 8.44 -6.66
CA ALA A 78 -14.48 7.32 -6.90
C ALA A 78 -13.79 6.01 -6.52
N PRO A 79 -13.66 5.70 -5.20
CA PRO A 79 -12.87 4.58 -4.72
C PRO A 79 -13.50 3.24 -5.16
N SER A 80 -12.65 2.31 -5.62
CA SER A 80 -13.10 1.00 -6.09
C SER A 80 -12.07 -0.09 -5.82
N ALA A 81 -12.53 -1.23 -5.31
CA ALA A 81 -11.69 -2.42 -5.14
C ALA A 81 -11.15 -2.97 -6.48
N SER A 82 -11.79 -2.66 -7.60
CA SER A 82 -11.29 -3.04 -8.93
C SER A 82 -9.97 -2.37 -9.30
N HIS A 83 -9.62 -1.26 -8.65
CA HIS A 83 -8.35 -0.58 -8.90
C HIS A 83 -7.14 -1.40 -8.43
N ILE A 84 -7.31 -2.39 -7.53
CA ILE A 84 -6.18 -3.23 -7.06
C ILE A 84 -5.56 -4.07 -8.19
N PHE A 85 -6.38 -4.55 -9.15
CA PHE A 85 -5.92 -5.33 -10.31
C PHE A 85 -6.25 -4.65 -11.63
N GLY A 86 -6.88 -3.47 -11.57
CA GLY A 86 -7.26 -2.69 -12.74
C GLY A 86 -6.07 -1.93 -13.32
N SER A 87 -6.24 -1.50 -14.56
CA SER A 87 -5.28 -0.68 -15.26
C SER A 87 -5.75 0.75 -15.40
N GLY A 88 -4.81 1.68 -15.57
CA GLY A 88 -5.14 3.06 -15.93
C GLY A 88 -5.57 3.95 -14.75
N ALA A 89 -5.37 3.52 -13.51
CA ALA A 89 -5.66 4.33 -12.34
C ALA A 89 -4.85 5.63 -12.34
N GLN A 90 -5.53 6.78 -12.30
CA GLN A 90 -4.92 8.12 -12.33
C GLN A 90 -4.58 8.65 -10.91
N LYS A 91 -4.90 7.87 -9.88
CA LYS A 91 -4.56 8.10 -8.48
C LYS A 91 -3.99 6.82 -7.89
N PRO A 92 -3.06 6.92 -6.90
CA PRO A 92 -2.49 5.74 -6.29
C PRO A 92 -3.52 4.91 -5.55
N PHE A 93 -3.39 3.60 -5.66
CA PHE A 93 -4.08 2.61 -4.85
C PHE A 93 -3.06 1.90 -3.97
N ALA A 94 -3.37 1.72 -2.68
CA ALA A 94 -2.57 0.94 -1.74
C ALA A 94 -3.31 -0.33 -1.33
N PHE A 95 -2.62 -1.45 -1.38
CA PHE A 95 -3.09 -2.74 -0.89
C PHE A 95 -2.08 -3.31 0.10
N ALA A 96 -2.55 -3.72 1.28
CA ALA A 96 -1.72 -4.42 2.25
C ALA A 96 -2.35 -5.77 2.62
N LEU A 97 -1.48 -6.75 2.86
CA LEU A 97 -1.83 -8.11 3.20
C LEU A 97 -0.88 -8.62 4.30
N THR A 98 -1.44 -9.36 5.25
CA THR A 98 -0.67 -10.22 6.17
C THR A 98 -1.23 -11.63 6.05
N GLU A 99 -0.36 -12.62 5.84
CA GLU A 99 -0.76 -14.01 5.60
C GLU A 99 0.21 -14.98 6.30
N PRO A 100 -0.31 -15.93 7.10
CA PRO A 100 0.51 -16.99 7.66
C PRO A 100 0.98 -17.96 6.56
N LEU A 101 2.24 -18.40 6.65
CA LEU A 101 2.82 -19.36 5.74
C LEU A 101 2.62 -20.80 6.23
N SER A 102 2.30 -21.71 5.30
CA SER A 102 2.41 -23.14 5.60
C SER A 102 3.86 -23.52 5.89
N SER A 103 4.08 -24.62 6.59
CA SER A 103 5.44 -25.11 6.88
C SER A 103 6.27 -25.33 5.61
N THR A 104 5.66 -25.81 4.54
CA THR A 104 6.33 -25.98 3.23
C THR A 104 6.73 -24.64 2.62
N ALA A 105 5.83 -23.64 2.64
CA ALA A 105 6.12 -22.31 2.12
C ALA A 105 7.20 -21.61 2.97
N SER A 106 7.11 -21.72 4.29
CA SER A 106 8.10 -21.21 5.23
C SER A 106 9.51 -21.77 4.94
N ALA A 107 9.62 -23.09 4.80
CA ALA A 107 10.90 -23.76 4.54
C ALA A 107 11.54 -23.38 3.20
N SER A 108 10.75 -22.96 2.23
CA SER A 108 11.22 -22.56 0.88
C SER A 108 11.34 -21.05 0.69
N MET A 109 10.93 -20.24 1.68
CA MET A 109 10.88 -18.79 1.55
C MET A 109 12.24 -18.20 1.20
N SER A 110 12.24 -17.31 0.21
CA SER A 110 13.44 -16.66 -0.30
C SER A 110 13.13 -15.24 -0.76
N TYR A 111 14.16 -14.41 -0.92
CA TYR A 111 14.01 -13.07 -1.49
C TYR A 111 13.37 -13.08 -2.89
N ASN A 112 13.59 -14.12 -3.69
CA ASN A 112 12.95 -14.24 -5.00
C ASN A 112 11.44 -14.48 -4.88
N GLN A 113 11.01 -15.32 -3.94
CA GLN A 113 9.58 -15.52 -3.67
C GLN A 113 8.93 -14.23 -3.16
N LEU A 114 9.61 -13.45 -2.30
CA LEU A 114 9.13 -12.16 -1.86
C LEU A 114 9.02 -11.14 -3.01
N ARG A 115 9.93 -11.20 -4.02
CA ARG A 115 9.81 -10.38 -5.23
C ARG A 115 8.58 -10.71 -6.05
N ASP A 116 8.25 -11.99 -6.14
CA ASP A 116 7.20 -12.55 -7.00
C ASP A 116 5.83 -12.64 -6.30
N ILE A 117 5.70 -12.15 -5.05
CA ILE A 117 4.52 -12.37 -4.22
C ILE A 117 3.23 -11.78 -4.79
N PHE A 118 3.30 -10.64 -5.46
CA PHE A 118 2.13 -9.97 -6.02
C PHE A 118 2.02 -10.19 -7.54
N LEU A 119 3.08 -9.93 -8.27
CA LEU A 119 3.20 -10.13 -9.72
C LEU A 119 4.56 -10.74 -10.05
N PRO A 120 4.70 -11.45 -11.18
CA PRO A 120 5.97 -12.02 -11.61
C PRO A 120 7.04 -10.94 -11.82
N VAL A 121 8.12 -10.97 -11.04
CA VAL A 121 9.24 -10.01 -11.11
C VAL A 121 10.52 -10.71 -11.56
N THR A 122 10.82 -11.90 -11.00
CA THR A 122 12.03 -12.63 -11.39
C THR A 122 11.93 -13.19 -12.81
N SER A 123 13.06 -13.39 -13.48
CA SER A 123 13.08 -13.91 -14.86
C SER A 123 12.44 -15.29 -14.95
N ALA A 124 12.68 -16.16 -13.97
CA ALA A 124 12.11 -17.51 -13.94
C ALA A 124 10.59 -17.48 -13.83
N THR A 125 10.04 -16.69 -12.88
CA THR A 125 8.59 -16.59 -12.69
C THR A 125 7.91 -15.93 -13.88
N ARG A 126 8.51 -14.88 -14.47
CA ARG A 126 8.00 -14.26 -15.69
C ARG A 126 7.97 -15.22 -16.88
N GLN A 127 8.99 -16.07 -17.04
CA GLN A 127 9.00 -17.07 -18.10
C GLN A 127 7.88 -18.08 -17.90
N GLY A 128 7.69 -18.60 -16.69
CA GLY A 128 6.57 -19.52 -16.36
C GLY A 128 5.21 -18.86 -16.57
N ALA A 129 5.04 -17.64 -16.12
CA ALA A 129 3.82 -16.86 -16.28
C ALA A 129 3.46 -16.65 -17.76
N LYS A 130 4.45 -16.31 -18.60
CA LYS A 130 4.25 -16.18 -20.06
C LYS A 130 3.74 -17.50 -20.68
N THR A 131 4.31 -18.62 -20.28
CA THR A 131 3.88 -19.94 -20.75
C THR A 131 2.46 -20.28 -20.33
N SER A 132 2.02 -19.79 -19.16
CA SER A 132 0.68 -19.98 -18.61
C SER A 132 -0.36 -18.95 -19.11
N GLY A 133 -0.01 -18.08 -20.06
CA GLY A 133 -0.92 -17.10 -20.62
C GLY A 133 -1.15 -15.85 -19.76
N PHE A 134 -0.18 -15.50 -18.91
CA PHE A 134 -0.25 -14.28 -18.11
C PHE A 134 -0.43 -13.04 -19.00
N PRO A 135 -1.45 -12.20 -18.76
CA PRO A 135 -1.88 -11.19 -19.73
C PRO A 135 -1.01 -9.94 -19.77
N LEU A 136 -0.20 -9.67 -18.72
CA LEU A 136 0.60 -8.45 -18.65
C LEU A 136 1.92 -8.63 -19.41
N THR A 137 2.36 -7.57 -20.10
CA THR A 137 3.56 -7.53 -20.92
C THR A 137 4.46 -6.37 -20.56
N GLY A 138 5.52 -6.10 -21.32
CA GLY A 138 6.31 -4.86 -21.16
C GLY A 138 6.98 -4.70 -19.80
N PHE A 139 7.30 -5.80 -19.09
CA PHE A 139 7.98 -5.74 -17.81
C PHE A 139 9.24 -4.88 -17.85
N ARG A 140 9.38 -3.96 -16.90
CA ARG A 140 10.59 -3.18 -16.68
C ARG A 140 10.85 -3.01 -15.19
N LEU A 141 11.97 -3.53 -14.71
CA LEU A 141 12.43 -3.31 -13.34
C LEU A 141 12.97 -1.88 -13.21
N LEU A 142 12.52 -1.15 -12.19
CA LEU A 142 12.94 0.22 -11.87
C LEU A 142 13.78 0.27 -10.61
N ARG A 143 13.47 -0.57 -9.62
CA ARG A 143 14.18 -0.69 -8.35
C ARG A 143 14.12 -2.13 -7.86
N ASP A 144 15.21 -2.59 -7.24
CA ASP A 144 15.28 -3.84 -6.48
C ASP A 144 16.23 -3.63 -5.30
N THR A 145 15.73 -3.77 -4.09
CA THR A 145 16.49 -3.52 -2.87
C THR A 145 16.12 -4.57 -1.83
N VAL A 146 17.11 -5.24 -1.25
CA VAL A 146 16.94 -6.10 -0.07
C VAL A 146 16.84 -5.21 1.17
N LEU A 147 15.89 -5.52 2.04
CA LEU A 147 15.59 -4.79 3.25
C LEU A 147 15.86 -5.66 4.47
N THR A 148 16.59 -5.11 5.45
CA THR A 148 16.92 -5.77 6.72
C THR A 148 16.66 -4.82 7.89
N PRO A 149 15.38 -4.57 8.25
CA PRO A 149 15.04 -3.57 9.26
C PRO A 149 15.45 -3.94 10.68
N GLY A 150 15.90 -5.17 10.92
CA GLY A 150 16.32 -5.66 12.22
C GLY A 150 15.35 -6.67 12.83
N GLN A 151 15.66 -7.18 14.02
CA GLN A 151 14.85 -8.16 14.77
C GLN A 151 14.51 -9.44 13.97
N GLY A 152 15.39 -9.85 13.04
CA GLY A 152 15.18 -11.01 12.17
C GLY A 152 14.22 -10.76 11.00
N VAL A 153 13.50 -9.64 10.98
CA VAL A 153 12.65 -9.28 9.84
C VAL A 153 13.53 -9.01 8.62
N HIS A 154 13.17 -9.58 7.49
CA HIS A 154 13.88 -9.37 6.23
C HIS A 154 12.90 -9.34 5.05
N GLY A 155 13.29 -8.68 3.97
CA GLY A 155 12.38 -8.49 2.85
C GLY A 155 13.01 -7.83 1.65
N VAL A 156 12.15 -7.37 0.75
CA VAL A 156 12.53 -6.69 -0.48
C VAL A 156 11.60 -5.50 -0.76
N ARG A 157 12.15 -4.47 -1.40
CA ARG A 157 11.35 -3.48 -2.11
C ARG A 157 11.67 -3.61 -3.59
N VAL A 158 10.65 -3.81 -4.41
CA VAL A 158 10.77 -3.82 -5.86
C VAL A 158 9.79 -2.82 -6.48
N THR A 159 10.29 -2.01 -7.42
CA THR A 159 9.44 -1.11 -8.21
C THR A 159 9.59 -1.51 -9.67
N PHE A 160 8.47 -1.74 -10.34
CA PHE A 160 8.46 -2.26 -11.71
C PHE A 160 7.23 -1.80 -12.48
N ASN A 161 7.35 -1.83 -13.81
CA ASN A 161 6.25 -1.56 -14.72
C ASN A 161 5.73 -2.85 -15.33
N TYR A 162 4.41 -2.86 -15.60
CA TYR A 162 3.77 -3.77 -16.51
C TYR A 162 2.82 -3.03 -17.45
N THR A 163 2.68 -3.53 -18.68
CA THR A 163 1.70 -3.03 -19.65
C THR A 163 0.52 -3.98 -19.71
N PHE A 164 -0.67 -3.46 -19.50
CA PHE A 164 -1.93 -4.17 -19.56
C PHE A 164 -2.41 -4.37 -21.02
N PRO A 165 -3.35 -5.31 -21.28
CA PRO A 165 -3.87 -5.55 -22.63
C PRO A 165 -4.51 -4.35 -23.32
N ASN A 166 -5.01 -3.37 -22.55
CA ASN A 166 -5.56 -2.12 -23.07
C ASN A 166 -4.47 -1.06 -23.42
N GLY A 167 -3.18 -1.41 -23.30
CA GLY A 167 -2.06 -0.54 -23.59
C GLY A 167 -1.64 0.39 -22.43
N SER A 168 -2.37 0.41 -21.31
CA SER A 168 -1.94 1.17 -20.13
C SER A 168 -0.69 0.53 -19.53
N THR A 169 0.31 1.35 -19.19
CA THR A 169 1.48 0.93 -18.41
C THR A 169 1.33 1.45 -17.00
N ASP A 170 1.27 0.54 -16.03
CA ASP A 170 1.19 0.86 -14.62
C ASP A 170 2.53 0.56 -13.93
N THR A 171 2.85 1.39 -12.94
CA THR A 171 4.00 1.19 -12.04
C THR A 171 3.49 0.61 -10.73
N PHE A 172 4.14 -0.46 -10.30
CA PHE A 172 3.93 -1.13 -9.03
C PHE A 172 5.13 -0.89 -8.12
N ASP A 173 4.90 -0.49 -6.89
CA ASP A 173 5.92 -0.36 -5.84
C ASP A 173 5.52 -1.28 -4.70
N GLN A 174 6.25 -2.37 -4.57
CA GLN A 174 5.98 -3.44 -3.64
C GLN A 174 7.04 -3.49 -2.55
N VAL A 175 6.61 -3.58 -1.30
CA VAL A 175 7.44 -4.01 -0.18
C VAL A 175 6.86 -5.30 0.37
N ALA A 176 7.69 -6.33 0.46
CA ALA A 176 7.33 -7.60 1.05
C ALA A 176 8.35 -7.97 2.14
N PHE A 177 7.86 -8.29 3.32
CA PHE A 177 8.65 -8.78 4.44
C PHE A 177 8.20 -10.18 4.87
N THR A 178 9.08 -10.87 5.56
CA THR A 178 8.77 -12.01 6.40
C THR A 178 9.39 -11.82 7.78
N ASN A 179 8.81 -12.44 8.81
CA ASN A 179 9.38 -12.48 10.16
C ASN A 179 10.61 -13.39 10.23
N ALA A 180 11.28 -13.40 11.38
CA ALA A 180 12.53 -14.14 11.59
C ALA A 180 12.42 -15.63 11.26
N ASP A 181 11.27 -16.25 11.54
CA ASP A 181 11.02 -17.67 11.38
C ASP A 181 10.38 -18.03 10.03
N ASN A 182 10.19 -17.06 9.12
CA ASN A 182 9.48 -17.21 7.85
C ASN A 182 8.07 -17.81 7.99
N THR A 183 7.37 -17.52 9.09
CA THR A 183 6.02 -18.05 9.34
C THR A 183 4.90 -17.16 8.85
N GLU A 184 5.23 -15.91 8.51
CA GLU A 184 4.26 -14.92 8.10
C GLU A 184 4.82 -13.97 7.04
N ILE A 185 3.99 -13.62 6.06
CA ILE A 185 4.29 -12.62 5.04
C ILE A 185 3.54 -11.34 5.36
N TYR A 186 4.22 -10.21 5.14
CA TYR A 186 3.69 -8.87 5.20
C TYR A 186 3.94 -8.17 3.87
N LEU A 187 2.88 -7.77 3.20
CA LEU A 187 2.93 -7.17 1.88
C LEU A 187 2.29 -5.78 1.90
N LEU A 188 2.94 -4.82 1.28
CA LEU A 188 2.35 -3.54 0.90
C LEU A 188 2.67 -3.28 -0.57
N VAL A 189 1.64 -3.03 -1.37
CA VAL A 189 1.75 -2.68 -2.79
C VAL A 189 1.05 -1.35 -3.03
N LEU A 190 1.73 -0.43 -3.71
CA LEU A 190 1.13 0.75 -4.28
C LEU A 190 1.24 0.70 -5.80
N HIS A 191 0.19 1.09 -6.49
CA HIS A 191 0.25 1.20 -7.95
C HIS A 191 -0.70 2.26 -8.50
N CYS A 192 -0.38 2.75 -9.67
CA CYS A 192 -1.21 3.50 -10.60
C CYS A 192 -0.47 3.59 -11.94
N THR A 193 -1.01 4.30 -12.93
CA THR A 193 -0.31 4.48 -14.22
C THR A 193 1.10 5.03 -14.01
N ALA A 194 2.03 4.73 -14.91
CA ALA A 194 3.41 5.20 -14.82
C ALA A 194 3.49 6.75 -14.72
N THR A 195 2.61 7.47 -15.41
CA THR A 195 2.52 8.93 -15.30
C THR A 195 2.00 9.36 -13.92
N CYS A 196 0.95 8.70 -13.40
CA CYS A 196 0.45 8.93 -12.05
C CYS A 196 1.55 8.70 -11.01
N TYR A 197 2.29 7.57 -11.13
CA TYR A 197 3.38 7.23 -10.21
C TYR A 197 4.46 8.33 -10.17
N GLN A 198 4.85 8.87 -11.30
CA GLN A 198 5.81 9.99 -11.37
C GLN A 198 5.28 11.24 -10.65
N HIS A 199 4.02 11.60 -10.88
CA HIS A 199 3.39 12.79 -10.27
C HIS A 199 3.16 12.63 -8.77
N HIS A 200 2.92 11.41 -8.27
CA HIS A 200 2.65 11.09 -6.87
C HIS A 200 3.82 10.41 -6.16
N SER A 201 5.02 10.41 -6.74
CA SER A 201 6.17 9.66 -6.23
C SER A 201 6.50 9.96 -4.77
N SER A 202 6.49 11.23 -4.36
CA SER A 202 6.75 11.65 -2.97
C SER A 202 5.68 11.13 -1.99
N GLU A 203 4.41 11.14 -2.40
CA GLU A 203 3.29 10.62 -1.62
C GLU A 203 3.40 9.09 -1.48
N ILE A 204 3.65 8.38 -2.59
CA ILE A 204 3.87 6.94 -2.63
C ILE A 204 5.07 6.55 -1.77
N ASP A 205 6.21 7.24 -1.90
CA ASP A 205 7.39 6.99 -1.07
C ASP A 205 7.10 7.20 0.42
N THR A 206 6.28 8.19 0.79
CA THR A 206 5.88 8.42 2.18
C THR A 206 5.09 7.23 2.74
N VAL A 207 4.16 6.66 1.97
CA VAL A 207 3.40 5.48 2.36
C VAL A 207 4.32 4.26 2.47
N ILE A 208 5.10 3.97 1.45
CA ILE A 208 6.03 2.82 1.39
C ILE A 208 7.05 2.86 2.54
N GLN A 209 7.68 4.01 2.80
CA GLN A 209 8.69 4.15 3.86
C GLN A 209 8.09 4.06 5.27
N SER A 210 6.79 4.27 5.40
CA SER A 210 6.09 4.12 6.68
C SER A 210 5.76 2.66 7.02
N PHE A 211 5.92 1.74 6.06
CA PHE A 211 5.61 0.33 6.27
C PHE A 211 6.66 -0.32 7.17
N THR A 212 6.23 -0.70 8.34
CA THR A 212 7.05 -1.32 9.39
C THR A 212 6.43 -2.62 9.86
N VAL A 213 7.29 -3.60 10.12
CA VAL A 213 6.93 -4.90 10.69
C VAL A 213 7.68 -5.06 12.00
N ARG A 214 6.97 -5.51 13.04
CA ARG A 214 7.55 -5.88 14.33
C ARG A 214 7.54 -7.40 14.45
N SER A 215 8.67 -8.00 14.79
CA SER A 215 8.68 -9.40 15.24
C SER A 215 8.17 -9.48 16.67
N ASN A 216 7.56 -10.59 17.02
CA ASN A 216 7.24 -10.96 18.41
C ASN A 216 8.50 -11.23 19.19
#